data_74cbb33eaf2f7f782bd709d981a6b032
#
_entry.id   74cbb33eaf2f7f782bd709d981a6b032
#
_cell.length_a   1.000
_cell.length_b   1.000
_cell.length_c   1.000
_cell.angle_alpha   90.00
_cell.angle_beta   90.00
_cell.angle_gamma   90.00
#
_symmetry.space_group_name_H-M   'P 1'
#
loop_
_entity.id
_entity.type
_entity.pdbx_description
1 polymer ?
#
loop_
_entity_poly.entity_id
_entity_poly.type
_entity_poly.pdbx_seq_one_letter_code
_entity_poly.pdbx_strand_id
1 'polypeptide(L)'
;VLQDGTQAATGTISLPEDILGLVNLEDISITVPAVENATTAILSLSIEGTDIYNEYELYLYPSDHDHVDPANIASVGEGIYKTYLTNNFDQAEAMLAEGRRVLYLPQETADSLKGFYCTEFWCYPMFRDICEWMKKPVAVGTMGLLIHNDHPALKLFPSHTYATPQWYQLVSHCDCAILDDTTDKSYRHIVQMIDNFDRNHKLGILFEGQVGTGSLMVCTIRLSEL
;
A
#
# COMPACT_ATOMS: atom_id res chain seq x y z
N VAL A 1 18.56 -12.86 1.98
CA VAL A 1 17.96 -14.22 1.94
C VAL A 1 16.54 -14.09 1.45
N LEU A 2 16.12 -14.91 0.48
CA LEU A 2 14.76 -14.98 -0.01
C LEU A 2 13.83 -15.70 0.98
N GLN A 3 12.53 -15.56 0.81
CA GLN A 3 11.51 -16.16 1.67
C GLN A 3 11.61 -17.70 1.75
N ASP A 4 12.10 -18.35 0.70
CA ASP A 4 12.33 -19.80 0.64
C ASP A 4 13.63 -20.25 1.34
N GLY A 5 14.40 -19.32 1.91
CA GLY A 5 15.69 -19.55 2.55
C GLY A 5 16.89 -19.49 1.60
N THR A 6 16.68 -19.25 0.30
CA THR A 6 17.78 -19.13 -0.67
C THR A 6 18.62 -17.89 -0.37
N GLN A 7 19.94 -18.08 -0.20
CA GLN A 7 20.86 -16.97 -0.02
C GLN A 7 21.21 -16.36 -1.39
N ALA A 8 20.70 -15.14 -1.64
CA ALA A 8 20.89 -14.47 -2.91
C ALA A 8 22.28 -13.82 -3.05
N ALA A 9 22.81 -13.27 -1.97
CA ALA A 9 24.12 -12.64 -1.94
C ALA A 9 24.71 -12.65 -0.53
N THR A 10 26.01 -12.53 -0.43
CA THR A 10 26.76 -12.29 0.81
C THR A 10 28.00 -11.47 0.51
N GLY A 11 28.47 -10.70 1.49
CA GLY A 11 29.68 -9.88 1.38
C GLY A 11 30.10 -9.37 2.73
N THR A 12 31.27 -8.75 2.79
CA THR A 12 31.83 -8.16 4.02
C THR A 12 32.29 -6.75 3.71
N ILE A 13 32.04 -5.82 4.63
CA ILE A 13 32.51 -4.43 4.59
C ILE A 13 33.43 -4.22 5.76
N SER A 14 34.58 -3.59 5.51
CA SER A 14 35.51 -3.24 6.58
C SER A 14 35.01 -2.01 7.34
N LEU A 15 35.00 -2.09 8.65
CA LEU A 15 34.74 -0.94 9.51
C LEU A 15 36.02 -0.19 9.80
N PRO A 16 36.02 1.15 9.87
CA PRO A 16 37.16 1.93 10.38
C PRO A 16 37.47 1.55 11.82
N GLU A 17 38.76 1.59 12.21
CA GLU A 17 39.19 1.22 13.57
C GLU A 17 38.65 2.16 14.65
N ASP A 18 38.51 3.46 14.33
CA ASP A 18 38.05 4.49 15.25
C ASP A 18 36.71 5.08 14.77
N ILE A 19 35.59 4.45 15.15
CA ILE A 19 34.24 4.97 14.85
C ILE A 19 33.74 5.75 16.07
N LEU A 20 33.66 7.08 15.93
CA LEU A 20 32.97 7.95 16.88
C LEU A 20 31.78 8.63 16.17
N GLY A 21 30.57 8.18 16.49
CA GLY A 21 29.34 8.73 15.92
C GLY A 21 28.92 8.05 14.60
N LEU A 22 28.23 8.80 13.74
CA LEU A 22 27.72 8.32 12.47
C LEU A 22 28.82 8.37 11.38
N VAL A 23 29.08 7.27 10.74
CA VAL A 23 30.06 7.15 9.66
C VAL A 23 29.38 6.57 8.43
N ASN A 24 29.58 7.19 7.27
CA ASN A 24 29.16 6.61 6.00
C ASN A 24 30.19 5.56 5.58
N LEU A 25 29.73 4.35 5.38
CA LEU A 25 30.50 3.28 4.78
C LEU A 25 30.42 3.34 3.25
N GLU A 26 31.21 2.48 2.59
CA GLU A 26 31.18 2.36 1.13
C GLU A 26 29.82 1.83 0.62
N ASP A 27 29.50 2.15 -0.63
CA ASP A 27 28.28 1.68 -1.28
C ASP A 27 28.36 0.18 -1.55
N ILE A 28 27.28 -0.54 -1.27
CA ILE A 28 27.15 -1.96 -1.54
C ILE A 28 26.27 -2.14 -2.77
N SER A 29 26.79 -2.84 -3.77
CA SER A 29 26.01 -3.26 -4.93
C SER A 29 25.65 -4.74 -4.84
N ILE A 30 24.37 -5.05 -4.86
CA ILE A 30 23.86 -6.41 -4.83
C ILE A 30 23.05 -6.67 -6.10
N THR A 31 23.38 -7.75 -6.81
CA THR A 31 22.53 -8.21 -7.91
C THR A 31 21.35 -8.95 -7.33
N VAL A 32 20.15 -8.39 -7.52
CA VAL A 32 18.90 -9.01 -7.10
C VAL A 32 18.60 -10.17 -8.05
N PRO A 33 18.30 -11.38 -7.54
CA PRO A 33 17.94 -12.52 -8.39
C PRO A 33 16.58 -12.26 -9.06
N ALA A 34 16.40 -12.81 -10.26
CA ALA A 34 15.11 -12.85 -10.90
C ALA A 34 14.16 -13.74 -10.10
N VAL A 35 12.93 -13.31 -9.93
CA VAL A 35 11.86 -14.07 -9.25
C VAL A 35 10.70 -14.29 -10.19
N GLU A 36 10.06 -15.46 -10.12
CA GLU A 36 8.88 -15.78 -10.95
C GLU A 36 7.59 -15.22 -10.34
N ASN A 37 7.54 -15.08 -9.04
CA ASN A 37 6.41 -14.54 -8.30
C ASN A 37 6.89 -13.47 -7.32
N ALA A 38 5.99 -12.54 -6.97
CA ALA A 38 6.26 -11.57 -5.93
C ALA A 38 6.62 -12.27 -4.62
N THR A 39 7.73 -11.89 -4.01
CA THR A 39 8.27 -12.51 -2.80
C THR A 39 8.96 -11.48 -1.90
N THR A 40 9.22 -11.86 -0.67
CA THR A 40 10.01 -11.06 0.26
C THR A 40 11.44 -11.57 0.33
N ALA A 41 12.36 -10.65 0.62
CA ALA A 41 13.75 -10.95 0.91
C ALA A 41 14.17 -10.21 2.18
N ILE A 42 15.08 -10.78 2.95
CA ILE A 42 15.68 -10.16 4.13
C ILE A 42 17.12 -9.78 3.81
N LEU A 43 17.41 -8.50 3.97
CA LEU A 43 18.78 -7.97 4.02
C LEU A 43 19.23 -7.94 5.47
N SER A 44 20.14 -8.83 5.86
CA SER A 44 20.70 -8.88 7.20
C SER A 44 22.09 -8.26 7.21
N LEU A 45 22.34 -7.37 8.16
CA LEU A 45 23.63 -6.78 8.45
C LEU A 45 24.05 -7.18 9.86
N SER A 46 25.27 -7.66 10.03
CA SER A 46 25.80 -8.05 11.34
C SER A 46 27.24 -7.60 11.52
N ILE A 47 27.63 -7.38 12.76
CA ILE A 47 29.03 -7.08 13.12
C ILE A 47 29.69 -8.39 13.54
N GLU A 48 30.72 -8.80 12.80
CA GLU A 48 31.43 -10.05 13.03
C GLU A 48 31.99 -10.13 14.45
N GLY A 49 31.83 -11.29 15.08
CA GLY A 49 32.29 -11.54 16.46
C GLY A 49 31.37 -10.94 17.54
N THR A 50 30.22 -10.40 17.18
CA THR A 50 29.22 -9.85 18.11
C THR A 50 27.83 -10.43 17.83
N ASP A 51 26.88 -10.16 18.72
CA ASP A 51 25.45 -10.44 18.55
C ASP A 51 24.67 -9.23 18.02
N ILE A 52 25.39 -8.19 17.53
CA ILE A 52 24.77 -7.00 16.94
C ILE A 52 24.41 -7.27 15.48
N TYR A 53 23.14 -7.16 15.18
CA TYR A 53 22.63 -7.30 13.81
C TYR A 53 21.41 -6.38 13.59
N ASN A 54 21.11 -6.14 12.32
CA ASN A 54 19.89 -5.47 11.87
C ASN A 54 19.38 -6.14 10.60
N GLU A 55 18.06 -6.11 10.40
CA GLU A 55 17.40 -6.75 9.28
C GLU A 55 16.43 -5.77 8.61
N TYR A 56 16.39 -5.83 7.28
CA TYR A 56 15.50 -5.04 6.45
C TYR A 56 14.73 -5.96 5.51
N GLU A 57 13.42 -5.85 5.53
CA GLU A 57 12.58 -6.57 4.58
C GLU A 57 12.52 -5.80 3.26
N LEU A 58 12.74 -6.53 2.17
CA LEU A 58 12.68 -6.04 0.80
C LEU A 58 11.61 -6.82 0.04
N TYR A 59 11.00 -6.18 -0.94
CA TYR A 59 9.94 -6.78 -1.76
C TYR A 59 10.44 -6.91 -3.18
N LEU A 60 10.43 -8.13 -3.71
CA LEU A 60 10.91 -8.45 -5.04
C LEU A 60 9.74 -8.85 -5.92
N TYR A 61 9.70 -8.29 -7.11
CA TYR A 61 8.69 -8.56 -8.11
C TYR A 61 9.35 -9.09 -9.39
N PRO A 62 8.64 -9.93 -10.19
CA PRO A 62 9.14 -10.35 -11.49
C PRO A 62 9.46 -9.14 -12.37
N SER A 63 10.52 -9.22 -13.17
CA SER A 63 10.91 -8.15 -14.10
C SER A 63 10.06 -8.11 -15.37
N ASP A 64 9.46 -9.24 -15.75
CA ASP A 64 8.61 -9.38 -16.93
C ASP A 64 7.16 -8.99 -16.60
N HIS A 65 7.00 -7.76 -16.15
CA HIS A 65 5.66 -7.19 -16.12
C HIS A 65 5.38 -6.64 -17.52
N ASP A 66 4.45 -7.25 -18.23
CA ASP A 66 3.70 -6.51 -19.23
C ASP A 66 3.22 -5.23 -18.53
N HIS A 67 3.65 -4.11 -19.04
CA HIS A 67 3.20 -2.81 -18.51
C HIS A 67 1.71 -2.71 -18.87
N VAL A 68 0.90 -3.24 -17.98
CA VAL A 68 -0.53 -3.27 -18.14
C VAL A 68 -1.03 -1.88 -17.78
N ASP A 69 -1.23 -1.05 -18.79
CA ASP A 69 -1.93 0.22 -18.61
C ASP A 69 -3.37 -0.09 -18.16
N PRO A 70 -3.74 0.21 -16.89
CA PRO A 70 -5.08 -0.06 -16.39
C PRO A 70 -6.18 0.59 -17.23
N ALA A 71 -5.87 1.69 -17.92
CA ALA A 71 -6.81 2.38 -18.81
C ALA A 71 -7.15 1.56 -20.06
N ASN A 72 -6.31 0.62 -20.46
CA ASN A 72 -6.48 -0.20 -21.65
C ASN A 72 -7.01 -1.61 -21.37
N ILE A 73 -7.17 -2.01 -20.09
CA ILE A 73 -7.72 -3.30 -19.73
C ILE A 73 -9.22 -3.15 -19.46
N ALA A 74 -10.01 -3.75 -20.33
CA ALA A 74 -11.47 -3.81 -20.15
C ALA A 74 -11.91 -4.92 -19.17
N SER A 75 -11.15 -6.01 -19.06
CA SER A 75 -11.46 -7.11 -18.14
C SER A 75 -10.27 -8.02 -17.89
N VAL A 76 -10.27 -8.69 -16.72
CA VAL A 76 -9.30 -9.71 -16.32
C VAL A 76 -10.01 -10.99 -15.90
N GLY A 77 -9.34 -12.14 -16.00
CA GLY A 77 -9.88 -13.45 -15.65
C GLY A 77 -10.89 -13.98 -16.64
N GLU A 78 -11.39 -15.18 -16.38
CA GLU A 78 -12.30 -15.92 -17.28
C GLU A 78 -13.48 -16.52 -16.50
N GLY A 79 -14.54 -16.87 -17.24
CA GLY A 79 -15.72 -17.52 -16.68
C GLY A 79 -16.38 -16.71 -15.58
N ILE A 80 -16.70 -17.37 -14.46
CA ILE A 80 -17.35 -16.74 -13.30
C ILE A 80 -16.43 -15.78 -12.52
N TYR A 81 -15.11 -15.83 -12.78
CA TYR A 81 -14.13 -14.94 -12.18
C TYR A 81 -13.80 -13.72 -13.05
N LYS A 82 -14.41 -13.63 -14.24
CA LYS A 82 -14.21 -12.49 -15.12
C LYS A 82 -14.61 -11.19 -14.41
N THR A 83 -13.63 -10.30 -14.24
CA THR A 83 -13.80 -9.00 -13.60
C THR A 83 -13.59 -7.90 -14.62
N TYR A 84 -14.55 -7.00 -14.75
CA TYR A 84 -14.52 -5.86 -15.66
C TYR A 84 -13.90 -4.66 -14.95
N LEU A 85 -12.98 -3.98 -15.61
CA LEU A 85 -12.31 -2.79 -15.10
C LEU A 85 -12.90 -1.55 -15.74
N THR A 86 -13.17 -0.53 -14.94
CA THR A 86 -13.60 0.78 -15.45
C THR A 86 -13.26 1.89 -14.45
N ASN A 87 -12.98 3.08 -14.98
CA ASN A 87 -12.89 4.33 -14.21
C ASN A 87 -14.15 5.21 -14.37
N ASN A 88 -15.13 4.76 -15.14
CA ASN A 88 -16.39 5.45 -15.38
C ASN A 88 -17.48 4.90 -14.49
N PHE A 89 -18.11 5.75 -13.69
CA PHE A 89 -19.13 5.36 -12.72
C PHE A 89 -20.39 4.79 -13.40
N ASP A 90 -20.88 5.43 -14.46
CA ASP A 90 -22.10 4.99 -15.16
C ASP A 90 -21.91 3.59 -15.79
N GLN A 91 -20.71 3.33 -16.31
CA GLN A 91 -20.37 2.00 -16.82
C GLN A 91 -20.29 0.96 -15.71
N ALA A 92 -19.71 1.32 -14.54
CA ALA A 92 -19.66 0.43 -13.39
C ALA A 92 -21.10 0.07 -12.94
N GLU A 93 -21.96 1.06 -12.80
CA GLU A 93 -23.36 0.88 -12.41
C GLU A 93 -24.13 -0.04 -13.38
N ALA A 94 -24.00 0.21 -14.69
CA ALA A 94 -24.62 -0.62 -15.73
C ALA A 94 -24.16 -2.09 -15.65
N MET A 95 -22.85 -2.32 -15.51
CA MET A 95 -22.29 -3.66 -15.40
C MET A 95 -22.73 -4.37 -14.12
N LEU A 96 -22.83 -3.65 -13.00
CA LEU A 96 -23.32 -4.19 -11.72
C LEU A 96 -24.81 -4.57 -11.81
N ALA A 97 -25.62 -3.75 -12.51
CA ALA A 97 -27.04 -4.07 -12.75
C ALA A 97 -27.22 -5.35 -13.57
N GLU A 98 -26.25 -5.68 -14.44
CA GLU A 98 -26.19 -6.95 -15.18
C GLU A 98 -25.62 -8.12 -14.35
N GLY A 99 -25.34 -7.92 -13.07
CA GLY A 99 -24.79 -8.96 -12.19
C GLY A 99 -23.30 -9.26 -12.41
N ARG A 100 -22.55 -8.36 -13.04
CA ARG A 100 -21.12 -8.55 -13.32
C ARG A 100 -20.26 -8.26 -12.10
N ARG A 101 -19.03 -8.78 -12.13
CA ARG A 101 -17.96 -8.40 -11.20
C ARG A 101 -17.22 -7.20 -11.78
N VAL A 102 -17.11 -6.12 -11.01
CA VAL A 102 -16.52 -4.86 -11.47
C VAL A 102 -15.40 -4.45 -10.52
N LEU A 103 -14.24 -4.11 -11.08
CA LEU A 103 -13.20 -3.34 -10.40
C LEU A 103 -13.32 -1.89 -10.87
N TYR A 104 -13.77 -1.05 -9.97
CA TYR A 104 -13.90 0.38 -10.20
C TYR A 104 -12.66 1.13 -9.72
N LEU A 105 -12.08 1.91 -10.62
CA LEU A 105 -10.85 2.68 -10.42
C LEU A 105 -11.17 4.18 -10.58
N PRO A 106 -11.79 4.83 -9.59
CA PRO A 106 -12.18 6.24 -9.70
C PRO A 106 -10.95 7.14 -9.92
N GLN A 107 -11.07 8.11 -10.81
CA GLN A 107 -10.07 9.17 -11.01
C GLN A 107 -10.12 10.16 -9.85
N GLU A 108 -11.34 10.47 -9.41
CA GLU A 108 -11.62 11.31 -8.26
C GLU A 108 -12.63 10.59 -7.36
N THR A 109 -12.46 10.67 -6.07
CA THR A 109 -13.35 10.08 -5.08
C THR A 109 -14.05 11.22 -4.34
N ALA A 110 -15.39 11.30 -4.51
CA ALA A 110 -16.20 12.18 -3.69
C ALA A 110 -16.10 11.77 -2.22
N ASP A 111 -16.29 12.66 -1.28
CA ASP A 111 -16.19 12.40 0.15
C ASP A 111 -14.95 11.57 0.51
N SER A 112 -13.79 12.14 0.26
CA SER A 112 -12.50 11.47 0.46
C SER A 112 -11.48 12.36 1.15
N LEU A 113 -10.45 11.71 1.68
CA LEU A 113 -9.27 12.36 2.22
C LEU A 113 -8.04 11.85 1.47
N LYS A 114 -7.08 12.73 1.20
CA LYS A 114 -5.81 12.30 0.61
C LYS A 114 -5.05 11.40 1.56
N GLY A 115 -4.53 10.30 1.02
CA GLY A 115 -3.62 9.43 1.74
C GLY A 115 -2.30 10.14 2.03
N PHE A 116 -1.84 10.01 3.24
CA PHE A 116 -0.58 10.59 3.67
C PHE A 116 -0.04 9.86 4.90
N TYR A 117 1.24 9.52 4.89
CA TYR A 117 1.90 8.98 6.07
C TYR A 117 2.25 10.09 7.06
N CYS A 118 1.71 10.00 8.27
CA CYS A 118 2.11 10.82 9.40
C CYS A 118 2.70 9.91 10.48
N THR A 119 4.00 9.97 10.68
CA THR A 119 4.70 9.15 11.68
C THR A 119 4.59 9.71 13.09
N GLU A 120 4.20 10.98 13.23
CA GLU A 120 4.18 11.71 14.48
C GLU A 120 2.75 12.06 14.93
N PHE A 121 1.85 11.09 14.83
CA PHE A 121 0.43 11.27 15.15
C PHE A 121 0.17 11.83 16.56
N TRP A 122 1.01 11.52 17.52
CA TRP A 122 0.90 12.00 18.90
C TRP A 122 1.16 13.52 19.04
N CYS A 123 1.87 14.10 18.07
CA CYS A 123 2.10 15.55 17.99
C CYS A 123 1.03 16.29 17.16
N TYR A 124 0.11 15.57 16.51
CA TYR A 124 -0.87 16.16 15.60
C TYR A 124 -1.67 17.33 16.21
N PRO A 125 -2.21 17.28 17.44
CA PRO A 125 -2.91 18.40 18.03
C PRO A 125 -2.02 19.64 18.14
N MET A 126 -0.77 19.47 18.55
CA MET A 126 0.20 20.57 18.67
C MET A 126 0.50 21.18 17.29
N PHE A 127 0.69 20.38 16.27
CA PHE A 127 0.93 20.87 14.90
C PHE A 127 -0.30 21.58 14.36
N ARG A 128 -1.49 21.10 14.62
CA ARG A 128 -2.74 21.78 14.26
C ARG A 128 -2.81 23.15 14.90
N ASP A 129 -2.65 23.24 16.20
CA ASP A 129 -2.74 24.49 16.96
C ASP A 129 -1.67 25.50 16.50
N ILE A 130 -0.45 25.04 16.20
CA ILE A 130 0.61 25.89 15.65
C ILE A 130 0.25 26.39 14.25
N CYS A 131 -0.26 25.53 13.37
CA CYS A 131 -0.67 25.92 12.03
C CYS A 131 -1.80 26.95 12.07
N GLU A 132 -2.81 26.75 12.90
CA GLU A 132 -3.92 27.70 13.11
C GLU A 132 -3.41 29.04 13.62
N TRP A 133 -2.54 29.01 14.63
CA TRP A 133 -1.92 30.25 15.16
C TRP A 133 -1.11 31.00 14.11
N MET A 134 -0.37 30.27 13.26
CA MET A 134 0.43 30.84 12.16
C MET A 134 -0.39 31.18 10.92
N LYS A 135 -1.69 30.91 10.91
CA LYS A 135 -2.58 31.04 9.73
C LYS A 135 -2.06 30.29 8.50
N LYS A 136 -1.49 29.13 8.70
CA LYS A 136 -1.04 28.20 7.65
C LYS A 136 -2.05 27.05 7.50
N PRO A 137 -2.06 26.37 6.33
CA PRO A 137 -2.86 25.16 6.19
C PRO A 137 -2.51 24.16 7.30
N VAL A 138 -3.55 23.59 7.92
CA VAL A 138 -3.37 22.55 8.94
C VAL A 138 -2.81 21.32 8.25
N ALA A 139 -1.76 20.74 8.83
CA ALA A 139 -1.24 19.46 8.36
C ALA A 139 -2.33 18.39 8.55
N VAL A 140 -2.71 17.75 7.43
CA VAL A 140 -3.74 16.71 7.43
C VAL A 140 -3.02 15.40 7.20
N GLY A 141 -2.95 14.57 8.24
CA GLY A 141 -2.26 13.28 8.17
C GLY A 141 -3.21 12.12 8.45
N THR A 142 -2.82 10.97 7.95
CA THR A 142 -3.35 9.67 8.32
C THR A 142 -2.24 8.87 9.01
N MET A 143 -2.59 7.82 9.77
CA MET A 143 -1.63 7.22 10.70
C MET A 143 -0.97 5.96 10.17
N GLY A 144 -1.52 5.34 9.15
CA GLY A 144 -1.01 4.08 8.60
C GLY A 144 -2.11 3.23 8.00
N LEU A 145 -1.82 1.97 7.76
CA LEU A 145 -2.75 1.03 7.14
C LEU A 145 -3.13 -0.10 8.10
N LEU A 146 -4.37 -0.54 7.97
CA LEU A 146 -4.83 -1.83 8.43
C LEU A 146 -5.17 -2.67 7.19
N ILE A 147 -4.45 -3.77 7.01
CA ILE A 147 -4.49 -4.59 5.80
C ILE A 147 -5.03 -5.98 6.15
N HIS A 148 -6.04 -6.41 5.40
CA HIS A 148 -6.53 -7.78 5.42
C HIS A 148 -5.66 -8.61 4.46
N ASN A 149 -4.43 -8.90 4.89
CA ASN A 149 -3.38 -9.47 4.03
C ASN A 149 -3.68 -10.88 3.50
N ASP A 150 -4.59 -11.63 4.13
CA ASP A 150 -5.05 -12.95 3.65
C ASP A 150 -6.09 -12.84 2.53
N HIS A 151 -6.52 -11.63 2.18
CA HIS A 151 -7.53 -11.45 1.15
C HIS A 151 -7.00 -11.83 -0.24
N PRO A 152 -7.77 -12.60 -1.07
CA PRO A 152 -7.33 -13.06 -2.39
C PRO A 152 -6.84 -11.97 -3.34
N ALA A 153 -7.36 -10.74 -3.22
CA ALA A 153 -6.93 -9.60 -4.03
C ALA A 153 -5.46 -9.20 -3.79
N LEU A 154 -4.88 -9.57 -2.64
CA LEU A 154 -3.50 -9.27 -2.28
C LEU A 154 -2.54 -10.46 -2.47
N LYS A 155 -3.02 -11.57 -3.03
CA LYS A 155 -2.22 -12.79 -3.19
C LYS A 155 -0.90 -12.58 -3.94
N LEU A 156 -0.87 -11.67 -4.92
CA LEU A 156 0.32 -11.35 -5.72
C LEU A 156 1.04 -10.08 -5.22
N PHE A 157 0.63 -9.55 -4.08
CA PHE A 157 1.23 -8.38 -3.45
C PHE A 157 1.51 -8.70 -1.98
N PRO A 158 2.68 -9.29 -1.67
CA PRO A 158 3.04 -9.71 -0.32
C PRO A 158 2.87 -8.55 0.68
N SER A 159 2.07 -8.76 1.70
CA SER A 159 1.71 -7.71 2.64
C SER A 159 1.63 -8.25 4.07
N HIS A 160 2.01 -7.40 5.03
CA HIS A 160 1.67 -7.59 6.42
C HIS A 160 0.28 -7.02 6.73
N THR A 161 -0.17 -7.14 7.96
CA THR A 161 -1.43 -6.52 8.42
C THR A 161 -1.32 -5.01 8.61
N TYR A 162 -0.14 -4.43 8.41
CA TYR A 162 0.21 -3.03 8.58
C TYR A 162 1.01 -2.51 7.40
N ALA A 163 1.18 -1.18 7.30
CA ALA A 163 1.95 -0.55 6.23
C ALA A 163 3.44 -0.89 6.31
N THR A 164 4.00 -1.30 5.18
CA THR A 164 5.43 -1.50 4.96
C THR A 164 5.94 -0.52 3.91
N PRO A 165 7.25 -0.35 3.69
CA PRO A 165 7.78 0.65 2.76
C PRO A 165 7.20 0.59 1.34
N GLN A 166 6.84 -0.59 0.83
CA GLN A 166 6.23 -0.74 -0.49
C GLN A 166 4.89 0.02 -0.65
N TRP A 167 4.17 0.26 0.46
CA TRP A 167 2.90 0.98 0.46
C TRP A 167 3.05 2.49 0.33
N TYR A 168 4.27 3.03 0.51
CA TYR A 168 4.49 4.48 0.55
C TYR A 168 4.00 5.18 -0.71
N GLN A 169 4.42 4.69 -1.89
CA GLN A 169 4.00 5.27 -3.17
C GLN A 169 2.49 5.12 -3.38
N LEU A 170 1.94 3.95 -3.08
CA LEU A 170 0.51 3.66 -3.23
C LEU A 170 -0.35 4.60 -2.38
N VAL A 171 0.02 4.80 -1.12
CA VAL A 171 -0.68 5.70 -0.21
C VAL A 171 -0.57 7.15 -0.64
N SER A 172 0.60 7.58 -1.11
CA SER A 172 0.84 8.96 -1.56
C SER A 172 0.02 9.32 -2.81
N HIS A 173 -0.48 8.31 -3.54
CA HIS A 173 -1.27 8.47 -4.75
C HIS A 173 -2.69 7.91 -4.58
N CYS A 174 -3.29 8.02 -3.40
CA CYS A 174 -4.68 7.60 -3.19
C CYS A 174 -5.55 8.70 -2.58
N ASP A 175 -6.85 8.62 -2.85
CA ASP A 175 -7.89 9.37 -2.18
C ASP A 175 -8.75 8.38 -1.36
N CYS A 176 -8.54 8.37 -0.03
CA CYS A 176 -9.22 7.44 0.87
C CYS A 176 -10.70 7.79 0.97
N ALA A 177 -11.58 6.90 0.52
CA ALA A 177 -13.03 7.09 0.58
C ALA A 177 -13.52 7.10 2.03
N ILE A 178 -14.36 8.07 2.40
CA ILE A 178 -15.02 8.13 3.71
C ILE A 178 -16.24 7.21 3.65
N LEU A 179 -16.26 6.17 4.48
CA LEU A 179 -17.29 5.11 4.45
C LEU A 179 -18.10 5.02 5.76
N ASP A 180 -18.10 6.07 6.57
CA ASP A 180 -18.75 6.10 7.89
C ASP A 180 -20.23 5.77 7.81
N ASP A 181 -20.96 6.43 6.90
CA ASP A 181 -22.41 6.33 6.76
C ASP A 181 -22.84 5.34 5.67
N THR A 182 -21.90 4.79 4.90
CA THR A 182 -22.19 3.93 3.74
C THR A 182 -21.99 2.45 4.03
N THR A 183 -21.33 2.12 5.14
CA THR A 183 -21.04 0.72 5.52
C THR A 183 -21.36 0.46 6.98
N ASP A 184 -21.74 -0.79 7.29
CA ASP A 184 -21.94 -1.23 8.67
C ASP A 184 -20.66 -1.09 9.52
N LYS A 185 -20.83 -0.93 10.84
CA LYS A 185 -19.69 -0.84 11.78
C LYS A 185 -18.78 -2.08 11.75
N SER A 186 -19.34 -3.24 11.42
CA SER A 186 -18.60 -4.50 11.31
C SER A 186 -17.92 -4.70 9.96
N TYR A 187 -18.19 -3.83 8.98
CA TYR A 187 -17.60 -3.93 7.65
C TYR A 187 -16.08 -3.78 7.73
N ARG A 188 -15.37 -4.69 7.06
CA ARG A 188 -13.91 -4.68 6.98
C ARG A 188 -13.45 -4.46 5.55
N HIS A 189 -12.60 -3.46 5.38
CA HIS A 189 -11.93 -3.19 4.11
C HIS A 189 -10.86 -4.24 3.82
N ILE A 190 -10.46 -4.37 2.57
CA ILE A 190 -9.25 -5.13 2.20
C ILE A 190 -8.02 -4.33 2.63
N VAL A 191 -8.02 -3.01 2.31
CA VAL A 191 -7.01 -2.06 2.79
C VAL A 191 -7.72 -0.82 3.33
N GLN A 192 -7.57 -0.59 4.62
CA GLN A 192 -8.11 0.56 5.33
C GLN A 192 -6.96 1.53 5.68
N MET A 193 -7.15 2.81 5.40
CA MET A 193 -6.32 3.86 5.98
C MET A 193 -6.81 4.14 7.41
N ILE A 194 -5.88 4.19 8.35
CA ILE A 194 -6.15 4.61 9.72
C ILE A 194 -6.12 6.12 9.77
N ASP A 195 -7.27 6.73 10.04
CA ASP A 195 -7.37 8.18 10.15
C ASP A 195 -6.69 8.69 11.44
N ASN A 196 -6.47 9.98 11.51
CA ASN A 196 -6.01 10.59 12.75
C ASN A 196 -7.13 10.54 13.83
N PHE A 197 -6.73 10.67 15.08
CA PHE A 197 -7.66 10.52 16.21
C PHE A 197 -8.64 11.68 16.39
N ASP A 198 -8.42 12.83 15.73
CA ASP A 198 -9.35 13.96 15.78
C ASP A 198 -10.57 13.74 14.88
N ARG A 199 -10.37 13.21 13.66
CA ARG A 199 -11.43 12.95 12.69
C ARG A 199 -12.05 11.57 12.88
N ASN A 200 -11.19 10.55 12.97
CA ASN A 200 -11.56 9.15 13.19
C ASN A 200 -12.58 8.61 12.18
N HIS A 201 -12.40 8.96 10.89
CA HIS A 201 -13.22 8.43 9.81
C HIS A 201 -12.86 6.97 9.47
N LYS A 202 -13.83 6.24 8.97
CA LYS A 202 -13.61 4.94 8.34
C LYS A 202 -13.17 5.16 6.89
N LEU A 203 -11.86 5.02 6.62
CA LEU A 203 -11.24 5.35 5.35
C LEU A 203 -10.90 4.11 4.55
N GLY A 204 -11.51 3.93 3.37
CA GLY A 204 -11.25 2.82 2.46
C GLY A 204 -10.30 3.19 1.33
N ILE A 205 -9.30 2.34 1.07
CA ILE A 205 -8.41 2.43 -0.10
C ILE A 205 -8.76 1.31 -1.10
N LEU A 206 -8.84 0.08 -0.62
CA LEU A 206 -9.29 -1.08 -1.36
C LEU A 206 -10.40 -1.75 -0.58
N PHE A 207 -11.58 -1.87 -1.18
CA PHE A 207 -12.75 -2.43 -0.51
C PHE A 207 -13.71 -3.03 -1.51
N GLU A 208 -14.57 -3.91 -1.06
CA GLU A 208 -15.53 -4.60 -1.93
C GLU A 208 -16.92 -4.71 -1.28
N GLY A 209 -17.90 -4.96 -2.10
CA GLY A 209 -19.26 -5.17 -1.65
C GLY A 209 -20.15 -5.77 -2.72
N GLN A 210 -21.31 -6.22 -2.29
CA GLN A 210 -22.36 -6.71 -3.18
C GLN A 210 -23.28 -5.54 -3.53
N VAL A 211 -23.52 -5.33 -4.82
CA VAL A 211 -24.43 -4.32 -5.35
C VAL A 211 -25.49 -5.02 -6.20
N GLY A 212 -26.69 -5.19 -5.65
CA GLY A 212 -27.72 -6.01 -6.28
C GLY A 212 -27.22 -7.45 -6.46
N THR A 213 -27.17 -7.93 -7.72
CA THR A 213 -26.61 -9.23 -8.08
C THR A 213 -25.15 -9.14 -8.51
N GLY A 214 -24.61 -7.93 -8.68
CA GLY A 214 -23.23 -7.69 -9.07
C GLY A 214 -22.28 -7.62 -7.87
N SER A 215 -21.00 -7.78 -8.13
CA SER A 215 -19.92 -7.67 -7.14
C SER A 215 -19.02 -6.50 -7.50
N LEU A 216 -18.90 -5.53 -6.60
CA LEU A 216 -18.08 -4.34 -6.75
C LEU A 216 -16.83 -4.44 -5.90
N MET A 217 -15.67 -4.18 -6.52
CA MET A 217 -14.43 -3.86 -5.82
C MET A 217 -14.03 -2.45 -6.21
N VAL A 218 -13.62 -1.63 -5.26
CA VAL A 218 -13.16 -0.26 -5.48
C VAL A 218 -11.70 -0.16 -5.05
N CYS A 219 -10.86 0.40 -5.92
CA CYS A 219 -9.49 0.74 -5.60
C CYS A 219 -9.29 2.24 -5.88
N THR A 220 -9.01 3.00 -4.84
CA THR A 220 -8.85 4.46 -4.93
C THR A 220 -7.40 4.90 -5.14
N ILE A 221 -6.49 3.95 -5.35
CA ILE A 221 -5.10 4.23 -5.73
C ILE A 221 -5.07 4.63 -7.21
N ARG A 222 -4.46 5.76 -7.51
CA ARG A 222 -4.27 6.23 -8.88
C ARG A 222 -3.09 5.51 -9.52
N LEU A 223 -3.33 4.28 -9.97
CA LEU A 223 -2.31 3.40 -10.54
C LEU A 223 -1.61 3.98 -11.78
N SER A 224 -2.24 4.92 -12.47
CA SER A 224 -1.64 5.61 -13.63
C SER A 224 -0.64 6.70 -13.28
N GLU A 225 -0.51 7.04 -11.99
CA GLU A 225 0.42 8.05 -11.48
C GLU A 225 1.67 7.45 -10.81
N LEU A 226 1.78 6.12 -10.79
CA LEU A 226 2.86 5.36 -10.11
C LEU A 226 4.10 5.10 -11.02
#